data_b3851642c4e74bf0fd4c1aa589996b69
#
_entry.id   b3851642c4e74bf0fd4c1aa589996b69
#
_cell.length_a   1.000
_cell.length_b   1.000
_cell.length_c   1.000
_cell.angle_alpha   90.00
_cell.angle_beta   90.00
_cell.angle_gamma   90.00
#
_symmetry.space_group_name_H-M   'P 1'
#
loop_
_entity.id
_entity.type
_entity.pdbx_description
1 polymer ?
#
loop_
_entity_poly.entity_id
_entity_poly.type
_entity_poly.pdbx_seq_one_letter_code
_entity_poly.pdbx_strand_id
1 'polypeptide(L)' 'MSELRIAIRKKIRELREQRKMTRELLCEDETRLTVRQLARIEAGDSIPSLLTLEFIAQQLRIEMYQIIKESSK' A
#
# COMPACT_ATOMS: atom_id res chain seq x y z
N MET A 1 -14.61 10.47 -7.90
CA MET A 1 -13.49 9.77 -7.24
C MET A 1 -14.03 8.60 -6.46
N SER A 2 -13.39 7.48 -6.54
CA SER A 2 -13.86 6.26 -5.89
C SER A 2 -13.53 6.25 -4.41
N GLU A 3 -14.52 5.95 -3.57
CA GLU A 3 -14.29 5.77 -2.14
C GLU A 3 -13.33 4.62 -1.86
N LEU A 4 -13.38 3.59 -2.70
CA LEU A 4 -12.47 2.44 -2.58
C LEU A 4 -11.02 2.87 -2.76
N ARG A 5 -10.76 3.75 -3.72
CA ARG A 5 -9.43 4.28 -3.96
C ARG A 5 -8.88 4.98 -2.73
N ILE A 6 -9.70 5.82 -2.10
CA ILE A 6 -9.31 6.54 -0.89
C ILE A 6 -9.08 5.55 0.26
N ALA A 7 -9.97 4.58 0.40
CA ALA A 7 -9.87 3.59 1.46
C ALA A 7 -8.63 2.72 1.32
N ILE A 8 -8.27 2.34 0.10
CA ILE A 8 -7.08 1.52 -0.15
C ILE A 8 -5.80 2.25 0.30
N ARG A 9 -5.64 3.53 -0.07
CA ARG A 9 -4.43 4.26 0.33
C ARG A 9 -4.32 4.41 1.84
N LYS A 10 -5.44 4.69 2.48
CA LYS A 10 -5.48 4.79 3.95
C LYS A 10 -5.15 3.46 4.60
N LYS A 11 -5.68 2.38 4.05
CA LYS A 11 -5.46 1.05 4.60
C LYS A 11 -4.01 0.62 4.48
N ILE A 12 -3.37 0.92 3.36
CA ILE A 12 -1.95 0.63 3.16
C ILE A 12 -1.12 1.32 4.26
N ARG A 13 -1.35 2.61 4.44
CA ARG A 13 -0.62 3.37 5.47
C ARG A 13 -0.91 2.83 6.87
N GLU A 14 -2.17 2.57 7.17
CA GLU A 14 -2.58 2.05 8.47
C GLU A 14 -1.89 0.73 8.78
N LEU A 15 -1.91 -0.21 7.84
CA LEU A 15 -1.29 -1.51 8.02
C LEU A 15 0.23 -1.39 8.18
N ARG A 16 0.84 -0.50 7.40
CA ARG A 16 2.27 -0.26 7.51
C ARG A 16 2.63 0.26 8.90
N GLU A 17 1.87 1.25 9.38
CA GLU A 17 2.12 1.85 10.70
C GLU A 17 1.84 0.87 11.83
N GLN A 18 0.81 0.04 11.70
CA GLN A 18 0.53 -0.99 12.69
C GLN A 18 1.68 -1.98 12.84
N ARG A 19 2.39 -2.24 11.75
CA ARG A 19 3.53 -3.14 11.73
C ARG A 19 4.84 -2.43 12.05
N LYS A 20 4.76 -1.13 12.37
CA LYS A 20 5.93 -0.30 12.70
C LYS A 20 6.97 -0.33 11.59
N MET A 21 6.52 -0.37 10.35
CA MET A 21 7.38 -0.34 9.18
C MET A 21 7.49 1.07 8.65
N THR A 22 8.72 1.53 8.45
CA THR A 22 8.94 2.77 7.73
C THR A 22 8.71 2.51 6.24
N ARG A 23 8.55 3.57 5.45
CA ARG A 23 8.45 3.42 4.00
C ARG A 23 9.72 2.78 3.44
N GLU A 24 10.88 3.15 4.00
CA GLU A 24 12.17 2.60 3.61
C GLU A 24 12.23 1.08 3.81
N LEU A 25 11.72 0.63 4.93
CA LEU A 25 11.71 -0.81 5.22
C LEU A 25 10.79 -1.57 4.26
N LEU A 26 9.61 -1.03 4.02
CA LEU A 26 8.67 -1.66 3.09
C LEU A 26 9.24 -1.69 1.67
N CYS A 27 9.95 -0.64 1.28
CA CYS A 27 10.51 -0.48 -0.06
C CYS A 27 11.98 -0.91 -0.13
N GLU A 28 12.37 -1.88 0.69
CA GLU A 28 13.77 -2.31 0.72
C GLU A 28 14.26 -2.79 -0.66
N ASP A 29 13.36 -3.33 -1.49
CA ASP A 29 13.67 -3.62 -2.89
C ASP A 29 13.10 -2.51 -3.77
N GLU A 30 13.89 -1.47 -3.99
CA GLU A 30 13.46 -0.31 -4.77
C GLU A 30 13.33 -0.59 -6.26
N THR A 31 13.72 -1.77 -6.73
CA THR A 31 13.47 -2.15 -8.12
C THR A 31 11.98 -2.42 -8.35
N ARG A 32 11.25 -2.74 -7.28
CA ARG A 32 9.82 -3.04 -7.34
C ARG A 32 8.96 -1.83 -6.98
N LEU A 33 9.41 -1.05 -6.00
CA LEU A 33 8.65 0.10 -5.51
C LEU A 33 9.61 1.03 -4.78
N THR A 34 9.64 2.30 -5.18
CA THR A 34 10.49 3.27 -4.49
C THR A 34 9.74 3.92 -3.33
N VAL A 35 10.50 4.46 -2.37
CA VAL A 35 9.93 5.19 -1.24
C VAL A 35 9.08 6.36 -1.73
N ARG A 36 9.55 7.05 -2.76
CA ARG A 36 8.82 8.18 -3.35
C ARG A 36 7.47 7.74 -3.92
N GLN A 37 7.47 6.60 -4.64
CA GLN A 37 6.23 6.06 -5.20
C GLN A 37 5.24 5.68 -4.11
N LEU A 38 5.73 5.04 -3.04
CA LEU A 38 4.88 4.66 -1.92
C LEU A 38 4.29 5.89 -1.24
N ALA A 39 5.10 6.93 -1.04
CA ALA A 39 4.62 8.17 -0.44
C ALA A 39 3.49 8.79 -1.27
N ARG A 40 3.63 8.77 -2.60
CA ARG A 40 2.60 9.30 -3.50
C ARG A 40 1.32 8.46 -3.46
N ILE A 41 1.46 7.15 -3.36
CA ILE A 41 0.30 6.26 -3.23
C ILE A 41 -0.44 6.55 -1.93
N GLU A 42 0.28 6.66 -0.83
CA GLU A 42 -0.32 6.92 0.49
C GLU A 42 -0.95 8.32 0.55
N ALA A 43 -0.40 9.27 -0.20
CA ALA A 43 -0.96 10.62 -0.27
C ALA A 43 -2.19 10.72 -1.19
N GLY A 44 -2.43 9.68 -1.99
CA GLY A 44 -3.55 9.69 -2.93
C GLY A 44 -3.23 10.31 -4.28
N ASP A 45 -1.95 10.62 -4.53
CA ASP A 45 -1.52 11.23 -5.78
C ASP A 45 -1.28 10.21 -6.89
N SER A 46 -1.25 8.94 -6.54
CA SER A 46 -0.99 7.86 -7.47
C SER A 46 -1.80 6.64 -7.07
N ILE A 47 -2.28 5.89 -8.06
CA ILE A 47 -3.01 4.64 -7.80
C ILE A 47 -2.02 3.49 -8.05
N PRO A 48 -1.87 2.57 -7.09
CA PRO A 48 -0.98 1.43 -7.31
C PRO A 48 -1.55 0.51 -8.39
N SER A 49 -0.69 -0.01 -9.25
CA SER A 49 -1.07 -1.07 -10.16
C SER A 49 -1.34 -2.34 -9.35
N LEU A 50 -1.96 -3.33 -9.99
CA LEU A 50 -2.22 -4.60 -9.34
C LEU A 50 -0.92 -5.26 -8.86
N LEU A 51 0.13 -5.21 -9.69
CA LEU A 51 1.42 -5.79 -9.32
C LEU A 51 2.06 -5.04 -8.15
N THR A 52 1.95 -3.72 -8.14
CA THR A 52 2.46 -2.93 -7.02
C THR A 52 1.71 -3.24 -5.74
N LEU A 53 0.38 -3.36 -5.83
CA LEU A 53 -0.43 -3.69 -4.67
C LEU A 53 -0.08 -5.07 -4.12
N GLU A 54 0.16 -6.03 -5.01
CA GLU A 54 0.60 -7.37 -4.62
C GLU A 54 1.94 -7.33 -3.89
N PHE A 55 2.89 -6.53 -4.39
CA PHE A 55 4.17 -6.37 -3.74
C PHE A 55 4.01 -5.77 -2.33
N ILE A 56 3.18 -4.73 -2.21
CA ILE A 56 2.91 -4.10 -0.91
C ILE A 56 2.33 -5.13 0.06
N ALA A 57 1.37 -5.93 -0.41
CA ALA A 57 0.76 -6.96 0.43
C ALA A 57 1.79 -7.99 0.90
N GLN A 58 2.69 -8.40 0.00
CA GLN A 58 3.77 -9.33 0.35
C GLN A 58 4.66 -8.76 1.44
N GLN A 59 5.02 -7.49 1.32
CA GLN A 59 5.88 -6.84 2.31
C GLN A 59 5.16 -6.72 3.66
N LEU A 60 3.85 -6.53 3.65
CA LEU A 60 3.03 -6.47 4.86
C LEU A 60 2.66 -7.86 5.38
N ARG A 61 3.01 -8.91 4.65
CA ARG A 61 2.72 -10.32 4.99
C ARG A 61 1.22 -10.59 5.14
N ILE A 62 0.45 -10.06 4.20
CA ILE A 62 -0.98 -10.29 4.13
C ILE A 62 -1.36 -10.64 2.70
N GLU A 63 -2.56 -11.16 2.53
CA GLU A 63 -3.10 -11.43 1.21
C GLU A 63 -3.58 -10.11 0.60
N MET A 64 -3.33 -9.93 -0.70
CA MET A 64 -3.75 -8.71 -1.38
C MET A 64 -5.26 -8.49 -1.25
N TYR A 65 -6.05 -9.56 -1.32
CA TYR A 65 -7.50 -9.41 -1.21
C TYR A 65 -7.94 -8.82 0.13
N GLN A 66 -7.13 -8.98 1.18
CA GLN A 66 -7.46 -8.43 2.49
C GLN A 66 -7.44 -6.90 2.48
N ILE A 67 -6.50 -6.32 1.75
CA ILE A 67 -6.45 -4.86 1.60
C ILE A 67 -7.75 -4.38 0.93
N ILE A 68 -8.12 -5.04 -0.16
CA ILE A 68 -9.29 -4.66 -0.93
C ILE A 68 -10.58 -4.89 -0.16
N LYS A 69 -10.70 -6.04 0.49
CA LYS A 69 -11.89 -6.43 1.24
C LYS A 69 -12.13 -5.49 2.42
N GLU A 70 -11.09 -5.21 3.21
CA GLU A 70 -11.22 -4.33 4.37
C GLU A 70 -11.47 -2.89 3.94
N SER A 71 -10.96 -2.50 2.78
CA SER A 71 -11.18 -1.17 2.23
C SER A 71 -12.60 -0.99 1.68
N SER A 72 -13.26 -2.09 1.36
CA SER A 72 -14.59 -2.07 0.74
C SER A 72 -15.75 -2.02 1.73
N LYS A 73 -15.48 -2.03 3.00
CA LYS A 73 -16.53 -1.98 4.02
C LYS A 73 -17.24 -0.65 4.07
#